data_77ecdb507791d902fc0931e570eb2938
#
_entry.id   77ecdb507791d902fc0931e570eb2938
#
_cell.length_a   1.000
_cell.length_b   1.000
_cell.length_c   1.000
_cell.angle_alpha   90.00
_cell.angle_beta   90.00
_cell.angle_gamma   90.00
#
_symmetry.space_group_name_H-M   'P 1'
#
loop_
_entity.id
_entity.type
_entity.pdbx_description
1 polymer ?
#
loop_
_entity_poly.entity_id
_entity_poly.type
_entity_poly.pdbx_seq_one_letter_code
_entity_poly.pdbx_strand_id
1 'polypeptide(L)'
;MKKIATVLVMAWLCNAGVSQAQQTPLFEKWSTYTSPFLNATDLDKNLSQVIFYREAGTINGPAVNVYVDGDYHTSLQENQYKAVSLCAQTHLFSTAFSSSDNRQIKRDKGVYYTIPSQQSSFIKVVSNLNGEPEFQRVEAESGEQAIRSMPTQKQTLSRVIAPHHCKEKTVLQNFSLSARTLFQTNKADLAGMYPDGKSEIKALAADLKRLDQRHISHIVISGHSAPGESKAASKKLSADRAKTVLSLLQQQGVHFPMEVMGYSSEQLVAKDCAKRNPSDAKMREACDQANRRVEVTVYSIQ
;
A
#
# COMPACT_ATOMS: atom_id res chain seq x y z
N MET A 1 39.57 51.76 81.84
CA MET A 1 38.40 50.91 81.63
C MET A 1 37.73 51.29 80.34
N LYS A 2 38.05 50.57 79.21
CA LYS A 2 37.48 50.82 77.87
C LYS A 2 36.60 49.65 77.53
N LYS A 3 35.30 49.93 77.25
CA LYS A 3 34.32 48.97 76.84
C LYS A 3 34.44 48.82 75.27
N ILE A 4 34.66 47.60 74.81
CA ILE A 4 34.66 47.24 73.42
C ILE A 4 33.24 46.78 73.08
N ALA A 5 32.61 47.46 72.13
CA ALA A 5 31.29 47.07 71.62
C ALA A 5 31.52 46.18 70.37
N THR A 6 31.05 44.98 70.45
CA THR A 6 31.09 44.01 69.32
C THR A 6 29.85 44.20 68.44
N VAL A 7 30.06 44.59 67.21
CA VAL A 7 29.02 44.72 66.15
C VAL A 7 28.90 43.41 65.47
N LEU A 8 27.73 42.76 65.60
CA LEU A 8 27.36 41.55 64.87
C LEU A 8 26.77 41.99 63.52
N VAL A 9 27.49 41.64 62.42
CA VAL A 9 26.97 41.79 61.07
C VAL A 9 26.28 40.51 60.66
N MET A 10 24.92 40.57 60.60
CA MET A 10 24.11 39.49 59.99
C MET A 10 24.20 39.59 58.50
N ALA A 11 24.88 38.63 57.82
CA ALA A 11 24.85 38.47 56.42
C ALA A 11 23.57 37.72 55.99
N TRP A 12 22.66 38.37 55.29
CA TRP A 12 21.50 37.78 54.60
C TRP A 12 22.01 37.11 53.33
N LEU A 13 22.02 35.77 53.30
CA LEU A 13 22.19 34.97 52.10
C LEU A 13 20.86 34.94 51.35
N CYS A 14 20.77 35.75 50.30
CA CYS A 14 19.69 35.59 49.32
C CYS A 14 19.97 34.32 48.50
N ASN A 15 19.31 33.23 48.83
CA ASN A 15 19.18 32.08 47.95
C ASN A 15 18.27 32.45 46.78
N ALA A 16 18.84 32.94 45.69
CA ALA A 16 18.19 33.02 44.42
C ALA A 16 18.01 31.57 43.90
N GLY A 17 16.88 30.98 44.16
CA GLY A 17 16.49 29.70 43.56
C GLY A 17 16.44 29.89 42.03
N VAL A 18 17.46 29.37 41.34
CA VAL A 18 17.40 29.23 39.88
C VAL A 18 16.34 28.16 39.58
N SER A 19 15.14 28.60 39.25
CA SER A 19 14.14 27.73 38.68
C SER A 19 14.69 27.16 37.38
N GLN A 20 15.24 25.95 37.41
CA GLN A 20 15.49 25.19 36.20
C GLN A 20 14.14 24.88 35.58
N ALA A 21 13.75 25.66 34.57
CA ALA A 21 12.69 25.27 33.68
C ALA A 21 13.11 23.92 33.09
N GLN A 22 12.45 22.84 33.51
CA GLN A 22 12.55 21.54 32.88
C GLN A 22 12.11 21.71 31.43
N GLN A 23 13.08 21.82 30.54
CA GLN A 23 12.84 21.69 29.11
C GLN A 23 12.39 20.23 28.90
N THR A 24 11.10 20.00 28.87
CA THR A 24 10.56 18.76 28.32
C THR A 24 11.13 18.57 26.94
N PRO A 25 11.83 17.46 26.65
CA PRO A 25 12.46 17.26 25.36
C PRO A 25 11.39 17.33 24.28
N LEU A 26 11.63 18.10 23.25
CA LEU A 26 10.77 18.28 22.07
C LEU A 26 10.27 16.93 21.49
N PHE A 27 10.95 15.83 21.80
CA PHE A 27 10.63 14.47 21.37
C PHE A 27 9.38 13.85 22.00
N GLU A 28 8.93 14.24 23.19
CA GLU A 28 7.72 13.69 23.79
C GLU A 28 6.45 14.09 23.04
N LYS A 29 6.46 15.26 22.41
CA LYS A 29 5.32 15.74 21.62
C LYS A 29 5.11 14.96 20.30
N TRP A 30 6.13 14.25 19.82
CA TRP A 30 6.12 13.51 18.56
C TRP A 30 5.64 12.06 18.71
N SER A 31 5.63 11.54 19.92
CA SER A 31 5.23 10.16 20.21
C SER A 31 3.71 9.93 20.19
N THR A 32 2.91 10.98 20.15
CA THR A 32 1.44 10.90 20.28
C THR A 32 0.70 10.74 18.94
N TYR A 33 1.39 10.78 17.80
CA TYR A 33 0.77 10.67 16.47
C TYR A 33 1.00 9.30 15.84
N THR A 34 0.81 8.24 16.58
CA THR A 34 0.71 6.90 16.00
C THR A 34 -0.75 6.58 15.80
N SER A 35 -1.19 6.40 14.56
CA SER A 35 -2.45 5.72 14.32
C SER A 35 -2.35 4.33 14.96
N PRO A 36 -3.18 3.99 15.95
CA PRO A 36 -3.18 2.65 16.50
C PRO A 36 -3.55 1.67 15.38
N PHE A 37 -3.06 0.43 15.49
CA PHE A 37 -3.62 -0.64 14.67
C PHE A 37 -5.09 -0.77 15.06
N LEU A 38 -5.97 -0.51 14.11
CA LEU A 38 -7.42 -0.64 14.29
C LEU A 38 -7.85 -2.01 13.74
N ASN A 39 -8.77 -2.68 14.40
CA ASN A 39 -9.42 -3.83 13.81
C ASN A 39 -10.21 -3.38 12.58
N ALA A 40 -10.31 -4.22 11.57
CA ALA A 40 -11.03 -3.90 10.35
C ALA A 40 -12.50 -3.50 10.61
N THR A 41 -13.11 -4.05 11.65
CA THR A 41 -14.48 -3.75 12.11
C THR A 41 -14.64 -2.34 12.68
N ASP A 42 -13.55 -1.71 13.12
CA ASP A 42 -13.57 -0.38 13.74
C ASP A 42 -13.33 0.73 12.70
N LEU A 43 -13.15 0.36 11.44
CA LEU A 43 -12.96 1.30 10.33
C LEU A 43 -14.31 1.79 9.79
N ASP A 44 -14.37 3.08 9.47
CA ASP A 44 -15.51 3.63 8.73
C ASP A 44 -15.70 2.89 7.39
N LYS A 45 -16.95 2.84 6.92
CA LYS A 45 -17.35 2.06 5.73
C LYS A 45 -16.55 2.37 4.46
N ASN A 46 -16.01 3.58 4.36
CA ASN A 46 -15.26 4.04 3.18
C ASN A 46 -13.75 4.02 3.39
N LEU A 47 -13.28 3.54 4.54
CA LEU A 47 -11.88 3.49 4.90
C LEU A 47 -11.32 2.07 4.85
N SER A 48 -10.03 2.02 4.63
CA SER A 48 -9.18 0.84 4.77
C SER A 48 -7.98 1.20 5.61
N GLN A 49 -7.41 0.25 6.30
CA GLN A 49 -6.12 0.41 6.95
C GLN A 49 -5.01 -0.22 6.09
N VAL A 50 -3.94 0.51 5.84
CA VAL A 50 -2.76 0.00 5.17
C VAL A 50 -1.61 -0.03 6.17
N ILE A 51 -0.98 -1.18 6.31
CA ILE A 51 0.12 -1.42 7.23
C ILE A 51 1.39 -1.63 6.40
N PHE A 52 2.30 -0.67 6.46
CA PHE A 52 3.64 -0.82 5.90
C PHE A 52 4.58 -1.37 6.96
N TYR A 53 5.36 -2.39 6.63
CA TYR A 53 6.28 -3.00 7.58
C TYR A 53 7.57 -3.49 6.93
N ARG A 54 8.64 -3.53 7.71
CA ARG A 54 9.97 -4.03 7.34
C ARG A 54 10.43 -5.03 8.37
N GLU A 55 10.52 -6.30 7.98
CA GLU A 55 11.09 -7.35 8.83
C GLU A 55 12.62 -7.27 8.87
N ALA A 56 13.19 -7.80 9.93
CA ALA A 56 14.62 -7.95 10.06
C ALA A 56 15.19 -8.83 8.94
N GLY A 57 16.29 -8.41 8.33
CA GLY A 57 17.00 -9.15 7.30
C GLY A 57 16.33 -9.19 5.92
N THR A 58 15.18 -8.54 5.72
CA THR A 58 14.51 -8.54 4.39
C THR A 58 15.16 -7.58 3.39
N ILE A 59 15.78 -6.53 3.89
CA ILE A 59 16.55 -5.58 3.10
C ILE A 59 17.64 -4.95 3.96
N ASN A 60 18.89 -5.00 3.48
CA ASN A 60 20.00 -4.32 4.12
C ASN A 60 20.06 -2.86 3.70
N GLY A 61 20.39 -1.97 4.64
CA GLY A 61 20.54 -0.55 4.35
C GLY A 61 19.86 0.37 5.35
N PRO A 62 19.87 1.69 5.10
CA PRO A 62 19.29 2.69 5.99
C PRO A 62 17.77 2.55 6.11
N ALA A 63 17.15 3.49 6.84
CA ALA A 63 15.70 3.56 6.92
C ALA A 63 15.07 3.69 5.52
N VAL A 64 13.90 3.08 5.35
CA VAL A 64 13.17 3.07 4.08
C VAL A 64 12.02 4.05 4.17
N ASN A 65 12.04 5.07 3.33
CA ASN A 65 10.96 6.04 3.19
C ASN A 65 9.79 5.44 2.44
N VAL A 66 8.59 5.70 2.93
CA VAL A 66 7.31 5.26 2.36
C VAL A 66 6.48 6.49 2.01
N TYR A 67 5.92 6.49 0.81
CA TYR A 67 5.05 7.53 0.30
C TYR A 67 3.73 6.94 -0.18
N VAL A 68 2.65 7.67 0.07
CA VAL A 68 1.29 7.37 -0.40
C VAL A 68 0.82 8.54 -1.25
N ASP A 69 0.45 8.29 -2.51
CA ASP A 69 0.00 9.30 -3.48
C ASP A 69 0.94 10.51 -3.60
N GLY A 70 2.24 10.27 -3.42
CA GLY A 70 3.29 11.31 -3.44
C GLY A 70 3.60 11.95 -2.09
N ASP A 71 2.76 11.76 -1.08
CA ASP A 71 2.96 12.30 0.27
C ASP A 71 3.78 11.37 1.14
N TYR A 72 4.70 11.95 1.92
CA TYR A 72 5.53 11.23 2.86
C TYR A 72 4.69 10.64 3.99
N HIS A 73 4.79 9.33 4.19
CA HIS A 73 4.12 8.65 5.29
C HIS A 73 5.06 8.35 6.45
N THR A 74 6.17 7.68 6.20
CA THR A 74 7.07 7.23 7.28
C THR A 74 8.46 6.84 6.75
N SER A 75 9.41 6.65 7.67
CA SER A 75 10.70 6.01 7.41
C SER A 75 10.80 4.78 8.30
N LEU A 76 10.74 3.59 7.73
CA LEU A 76 10.81 2.33 8.45
C LEU A 76 12.25 1.91 8.67
N GLN A 77 12.63 1.75 9.93
CA GLN A 77 13.83 1.02 10.30
C GLN A 77 13.54 -0.49 10.26
N GLU A 78 14.58 -1.27 10.45
CA GLU A 78 14.46 -2.72 10.53
C GLU A 78 13.53 -3.12 11.71
N ASN A 79 12.72 -4.13 11.48
CA ASN A 79 11.75 -4.66 12.44
C ASN A 79 10.75 -3.63 12.97
N GLN A 80 10.21 -2.79 12.08
CA GLN A 80 9.19 -1.79 12.40
C GLN A 80 8.02 -1.82 11.44
N TYR A 81 6.85 -1.38 11.92
CA TYR A 81 5.69 -1.12 11.07
C TYR A 81 5.09 0.27 11.34
N LYS A 82 4.31 0.74 10.39
CA LYS A 82 3.42 1.90 10.56
C LYS A 82 2.14 1.73 9.77
N ALA A 83 1.02 2.01 10.42
CA ALA A 83 -0.30 1.97 9.82
C ALA A 83 -0.77 3.36 9.37
N VAL A 84 -1.62 3.40 8.37
CA VAL A 84 -2.34 4.58 7.90
C VAL A 84 -3.74 4.20 7.46
N SER A 85 -4.73 5.03 7.78
CA SER A 85 -6.09 4.90 7.26
C SER A 85 -6.20 5.66 5.96
N LEU A 86 -6.68 5.01 4.91
CA LEU A 86 -6.84 5.55 3.56
C LEU A 86 -8.25 5.31 3.07
N CYS A 87 -8.70 6.09 2.10
CA CYS A 87 -9.94 5.78 1.38
C CYS A 87 -9.83 4.45 0.64
N ALA A 88 -10.91 3.70 0.60
CA ALA A 88 -10.97 2.44 -0.14
C ALA A 88 -11.02 2.70 -1.65
N GLN A 89 -9.87 2.85 -2.26
CA GLN A 89 -9.66 3.14 -3.68
C GLN A 89 -8.27 2.67 -4.13
N THR A 90 -7.90 2.96 -5.38
CA THR A 90 -6.54 2.71 -5.88
C THR A 90 -5.60 3.83 -5.43
N HIS A 91 -4.50 3.45 -4.80
CA HIS A 91 -3.42 4.34 -4.35
C HIS A 91 -2.10 4.03 -5.03
N LEU A 92 -1.27 5.05 -5.18
CA LEU A 92 0.10 4.93 -5.64
C LEU A 92 1.03 4.88 -4.42
N PHE A 93 1.72 3.76 -4.23
CA PHE A 93 2.75 3.62 -3.20
C PHE A 93 4.14 3.71 -3.81
N SER A 94 5.01 4.51 -3.22
CA SER A 94 6.41 4.63 -3.63
C SER A 94 7.35 4.56 -2.44
N THR A 95 8.58 4.11 -2.68
CA THR A 95 9.57 3.87 -1.63
C THR A 95 10.98 4.16 -2.13
N ALA A 96 11.87 4.57 -1.22
CA ALA A 96 13.29 4.76 -1.45
C ALA A 96 14.06 4.64 -0.13
N PHE A 97 15.36 4.35 -0.18
CA PHE A 97 16.20 4.52 1.00
C PHE A 97 16.30 5.99 1.40
N SER A 98 16.28 6.26 2.70
CA SER A 98 16.39 7.62 3.23
C SER A 98 17.69 8.33 2.81
N SER A 99 18.77 7.59 2.56
CA SER A 99 20.06 8.12 2.12
C SER A 99 20.11 8.52 0.65
N SER A 100 19.30 7.89 -0.21
CA SER A 100 19.24 8.16 -1.66
C SER A 100 18.00 8.94 -2.07
N ASP A 101 17.11 9.21 -1.12
CA ASP A 101 15.85 9.92 -1.36
C ASP A 101 16.13 11.42 -1.46
N ASN A 102 16.42 11.89 -2.66
CA ASN A 102 16.50 13.31 -2.92
C ASN A 102 15.12 13.87 -3.29
N ARG A 103 14.86 15.13 -2.91
CA ARG A 103 13.58 15.81 -3.14
C ARG A 103 13.21 15.97 -4.63
N GLN A 104 14.15 15.69 -5.54
CA GLN A 104 13.96 15.79 -6.99
C GLN A 104 13.50 14.49 -7.62
N ILE A 105 13.51 13.36 -6.90
CA ILE A 105 12.94 12.11 -7.40
C ILE A 105 11.43 12.32 -7.48
N LYS A 106 10.90 12.20 -8.69
CA LYS A 106 9.46 12.23 -8.91
C LYS A 106 8.81 11.08 -8.15
N ARG A 107 8.04 11.43 -7.12
CA ARG A 107 7.29 10.49 -6.27
C ARG A 107 6.03 9.98 -6.94
N ASP A 108 5.84 10.30 -8.21
CA ASP A 108 4.85 9.77 -9.13
C ASP A 108 5.19 8.36 -9.65
N LYS A 109 6.42 7.89 -9.37
CA LYS A 109 6.86 6.54 -9.71
C LYS A 109 6.67 5.60 -8.52
N GLY A 110 5.63 4.83 -8.53
CA GLY A 110 5.31 3.86 -7.49
C GLY A 110 4.62 2.63 -8.08
N VAL A 111 4.06 1.81 -7.27
CA VAL A 111 3.19 0.69 -7.61
C VAL A 111 1.75 1.03 -7.22
N TYR A 112 0.79 0.59 -8.01
CA TYR A 112 -0.62 0.83 -7.74
C TYR A 112 -1.25 -0.36 -7.01
N TYR A 113 -1.91 -0.07 -5.89
CA TYR A 113 -2.68 -1.06 -5.16
C TYR A 113 -4.12 -0.57 -4.97
N THR A 114 -5.07 -1.41 -5.36
CA THR A 114 -6.49 -1.20 -5.05
C THR A 114 -6.76 -1.73 -3.65
N ILE A 115 -7.22 -0.86 -2.76
CA ILE A 115 -7.42 -1.15 -1.34
C ILE A 115 -8.92 -1.25 -1.06
N PRO A 116 -9.44 -2.42 -0.66
CA PRO A 116 -10.85 -2.62 -0.31
C PRO A 116 -11.21 -1.98 1.02
N SER A 117 -12.49 -1.60 1.18
CA SER A 117 -13.01 -1.01 2.41
C SER A 117 -13.07 -2.00 3.57
N GLN A 118 -13.00 -1.48 4.78
CA GLN A 118 -13.12 -2.24 6.03
C GLN A 118 -12.19 -3.45 6.11
N GLN A 119 -11.01 -3.34 5.49
CA GLN A 119 -9.99 -4.38 5.49
C GLN A 119 -8.64 -3.79 5.86
N SER A 120 -7.76 -4.64 6.42
CA SER A 120 -6.36 -4.33 6.63
C SER A 120 -5.54 -4.90 5.47
N SER A 121 -4.76 -4.04 4.82
CA SER A 121 -3.84 -4.42 3.75
C SER A 121 -2.41 -4.33 4.24
N PHE A 122 -1.66 -5.42 4.12
CA PHE A 122 -0.28 -5.52 4.60
C PHE A 122 0.69 -5.40 3.44
N ILE A 123 1.57 -4.41 3.52
CA ILE A 123 2.56 -4.09 2.49
C ILE A 123 3.96 -4.21 3.10
N LYS A 124 4.62 -5.28 2.75
CA LYS A 124 5.99 -5.59 3.19
C LYS A 124 7.01 -4.83 2.36
N VAL A 125 8.02 -4.25 3.01
CA VAL A 125 9.21 -3.75 2.34
C VAL A 125 10.19 -4.91 2.14
N VAL A 126 10.57 -5.14 0.91
CA VAL A 126 11.52 -6.18 0.52
C VAL A 126 12.65 -5.59 -0.33
N SER A 127 13.76 -6.34 -0.47
CA SER A 127 14.83 -6.00 -1.39
C SER A 127 14.46 -6.45 -2.79
N ASN A 128 14.65 -5.57 -3.77
CA ASN A 128 14.73 -6.01 -5.16
C ASN A 128 16.13 -6.59 -5.46
N LEU A 129 16.33 -7.07 -6.70
CA LEU A 129 17.62 -7.67 -7.11
C LEU A 129 18.81 -6.70 -7.12
N ASN A 130 18.53 -5.38 -7.14
CA ASN A 130 19.58 -4.36 -7.05
C ASN A 130 19.84 -3.90 -5.60
N GLY A 131 19.23 -4.56 -4.62
CA GLY A 131 19.33 -4.18 -3.22
C GLY A 131 18.47 -2.96 -2.84
N GLU A 132 17.62 -2.44 -3.74
CA GLU A 132 16.77 -1.28 -3.45
C GLU A 132 15.41 -1.70 -2.87
N PRO A 133 14.75 -0.82 -2.09
CA PRO A 133 13.46 -1.13 -1.48
C PRO A 133 12.34 -1.19 -2.53
N GLU A 134 11.48 -2.18 -2.37
CA GLU A 134 10.23 -2.31 -3.10
C GLU A 134 9.11 -2.83 -2.19
N PHE A 135 7.87 -2.75 -2.68
CA PHE A 135 6.71 -3.23 -1.96
C PHE A 135 6.24 -4.60 -2.45
N GLN A 136 5.88 -5.43 -1.50
CA GLN A 136 5.20 -6.70 -1.70
C GLN A 136 3.90 -6.71 -0.89
N ARG A 137 2.76 -6.89 -1.54
CA ARG A 137 1.50 -7.16 -0.84
C ARG A 137 1.53 -8.57 -0.27
N VAL A 138 1.07 -8.71 0.98
CA VAL A 138 1.08 -9.97 1.72
C VAL A 138 -0.35 -10.27 2.16
N GLU A 139 -0.70 -11.55 2.23
CA GLU A 139 -1.98 -12.00 2.77
C GLU A 139 -2.16 -11.53 4.22
N ALA A 140 -3.41 -11.21 4.59
CA ALA A 140 -3.73 -10.59 5.88
C ALA A 140 -3.20 -11.39 7.07
N GLU A 141 -3.44 -12.70 7.09
CA GLU A 141 -3.00 -13.58 8.18
C GLU A 141 -1.47 -13.55 8.37
N SER A 142 -0.72 -13.65 7.26
CA SER A 142 0.75 -13.58 7.29
C SER A 142 1.26 -12.20 7.74
N GLY A 143 0.60 -11.13 7.27
CA GLY A 143 0.93 -9.76 7.65
C GLY A 143 0.67 -9.48 9.12
N GLU A 144 -0.47 -9.90 9.65
CA GLU A 144 -0.82 -9.77 11.07
C GLU A 144 0.16 -10.53 11.96
N GLN A 145 0.52 -11.74 11.56
CA GLN A 145 1.51 -12.54 12.29
C GLN A 145 2.87 -11.84 12.34
N ALA A 146 3.30 -11.28 11.20
CA ALA A 146 4.60 -10.60 11.11
C ALA A 146 4.67 -9.38 12.04
N ILE A 147 3.63 -8.55 12.11
CA ILE A 147 3.67 -7.31 12.90
C ILE A 147 3.41 -7.49 14.39
N ARG A 148 2.93 -8.67 14.86
CA ARG A 148 2.58 -8.89 16.28
C ARG A 148 3.68 -8.54 17.27
N SER A 149 4.92 -8.83 16.91
CA SER A 149 6.10 -8.58 17.75
C SER A 149 6.86 -7.32 17.36
N MET A 150 6.42 -6.60 16.31
CA MET A 150 7.11 -5.43 15.84
C MET A 150 6.68 -4.17 16.58
N PRO A 151 7.60 -3.30 16.99
CA PRO A 151 7.26 -1.98 17.50
C PRO A 151 6.71 -1.09 16.38
N THR A 152 5.69 -0.31 16.72
CA THR A 152 5.20 0.74 15.82
C THR A 152 6.25 1.84 15.68
N GLN A 153 6.52 2.26 14.45
CA GLN A 153 7.40 3.39 14.18
C GLN A 153 6.76 4.71 14.69
N LYS A 154 7.45 5.39 15.62
CA LYS A 154 6.96 6.59 16.31
C LYS A 154 7.76 7.86 16.01
N GLN A 155 8.90 7.74 15.34
CA GLN A 155 9.88 8.82 15.17
C GLN A 155 9.60 9.73 13.97
N THR A 156 8.60 9.41 13.14
CA THR A 156 8.27 10.18 11.94
C THR A 156 6.82 10.62 11.92
N LEU A 157 6.58 11.85 11.45
CA LEU A 157 5.25 12.37 11.20
C LEU A 157 4.84 12.10 9.77
N SER A 158 3.67 11.52 9.61
CA SER A 158 3.04 11.37 8.30
C SER A 158 2.55 12.73 7.79
N ARG A 159 2.74 12.98 6.49
CA ARG A 159 2.08 14.08 5.77
C ARG A 159 0.82 13.60 5.07
N VAL A 160 0.61 12.29 5.02
CA VAL A 160 -0.64 11.71 4.54
C VAL A 160 -1.74 12.12 5.49
N ILE A 161 -2.67 12.91 4.99
CA ILE A 161 -3.81 13.38 5.76
C ILE A 161 -4.83 12.25 5.86
N ALA A 162 -5.23 11.90 7.08
CA ALA A 162 -6.33 10.96 7.27
C ALA A 162 -7.58 11.53 6.59
N PRO A 163 -8.25 10.78 5.72
CA PRO A 163 -9.36 11.29 4.96
C PRO A 163 -10.55 11.56 5.89
N HIS A 164 -11.04 12.78 5.88
CA HIS A 164 -12.32 13.14 6.52
C HIS A 164 -13.52 12.77 5.65
N HIS A 165 -13.32 12.77 4.33
CA HIS A 165 -14.34 12.40 3.35
C HIS A 165 -13.67 11.66 2.19
N CYS A 166 -14.09 10.43 1.97
CA CYS A 166 -13.68 9.68 0.79
C CYS A 166 -14.59 10.05 -0.39
N LYS A 167 -14.01 10.11 -1.60
CA LYS A 167 -14.76 10.36 -2.82
C LYS A 167 -15.75 9.22 -3.08
N GLU A 168 -16.73 9.52 -3.91
CA GLU A 168 -17.97 8.80 -4.17
C GLU A 168 -17.88 7.29 -4.52
N LYS A 169 -16.73 6.75 -4.85
CA LYS A 169 -16.58 5.34 -5.24
C LYS A 169 -15.71 4.59 -4.25
N THR A 170 -16.35 3.91 -3.32
CA THR A 170 -15.64 3.04 -2.38
C THR A 170 -15.47 1.65 -2.96
N VAL A 171 -14.28 1.12 -2.95
CA VAL A 171 -14.00 -0.27 -3.33
C VAL A 171 -14.42 -1.20 -2.19
N LEU A 172 -15.38 -2.09 -2.44
CA LEU A 172 -15.79 -3.13 -1.49
C LEU A 172 -14.85 -4.33 -1.54
N GLN A 173 -14.53 -4.79 -2.74
CA GLN A 173 -13.65 -5.94 -2.99
C GLN A 173 -12.81 -5.72 -4.24
N ASN A 174 -11.62 -6.30 -4.26
CA ASN A 174 -10.77 -6.33 -5.44
C ASN A 174 -10.15 -7.73 -5.61
N PHE A 175 -10.45 -8.37 -6.72
CA PHE A 175 -9.90 -9.68 -7.09
C PHE A 175 -8.85 -9.46 -8.18
N SER A 176 -7.64 -9.98 -7.98
CA SER A 176 -6.55 -9.91 -8.95
C SER A 176 -6.26 -11.30 -9.49
N LEU A 177 -6.50 -11.49 -10.77
CA LEU A 177 -6.33 -12.75 -11.48
C LEU A 177 -5.11 -12.67 -12.39
N SER A 178 -4.22 -13.67 -12.34
CA SER A 178 -3.06 -13.71 -13.22
C SER A 178 -3.47 -13.98 -14.66
N ALA A 179 -3.11 -13.10 -15.59
CA ALA A 179 -3.41 -13.35 -17.00
C ALA A 179 -2.71 -14.59 -17.57
N ARG A 180 -1.63 -15.07 -16.92
CA ARG A 180 -0.93 -16.31 -17.31
C ARG A 180 -1.70 -17.57 -16.94
N THR A 181 -2.40 -17.58 -15.83
CA THR A 181 -3.27 -18.71 -15.45
C THR A 181 -4.56 -18.71 -16.25
N LEU A 182 -5.02 -17.53 -16.67
CA LEU A 182 -6.24 -17.38 -17.44
C LEU A 182 -6.06 -17.68 -18.93
N PHE A 183 -5.01 -17.14 -19.58
CA PHE A 183 -4.87 -17.11 -21.04
C PHE A 183 -3.52 -17.64 -21.52
N GLN A 184 -3.55 -18.27 -22.69
CA GLN A 184 -2.34 -18.56 -23.46
C GLN A 184 -1.63 -17.25 -23.86
N THR A 185 -0.34 -17.35 -24.16
CA THR A 185 0.48 -16.19 -24.52
C THR A 185 -0.15 -15.44 -25.72
N ASN A 186 -0.30 -14.12 -25.57
CA ASN A 186 -0.88 -13.22 -26.57
C ASN A 186 -2.33 -13.54 -26.97
N LYS A 187 -3.05 -14.38 -26.20
CA LYS A 187 -4.47 -14.65 -26.38
C LYS A 187 -5.32 -13.84 -25.40
N ALA A 188 -6.54 -13.56 -25.83
CA ALA A 188 -7.54 -12.84 -25.05
C ALA A 188 -8.94 -13.42 -25.20
N ASP A 189 -9.15 -14.31 -26.15
CA ASP A 189 -10.44 -14.91 -26.48
C ASP A 189 -10.72 -16.18 -25.64
N LEU A 190 -11.94 -16.63 -25.66
CA LEU A 190 -12.39 -17.81 -24.94
C LEU A 190 -11.70 -19.10 -25.42
N ALA A 191 -11.33 -19.19 -26.71
CA ALA A 191 -10.60 -20.31 -27.28
C ALA A 191 -9.14 -20.38 -26.78
N GLY A 192 -8.55 -19.22 -26.56
CA GLY A 192 -7.19 -19.09 -25.99
C GLY A 192 -7.14 -19.12 -24.46
N MET A 193 -8.26 -19.38 -23.79
CA MET A 193 -8.29 -19.48 -22.33
C MET A 193 -7.99 -20.90 -21.85
N TYR A 194 -7.20 -21.02 -20.79
CA TYR A 194 -6.93 -22.32 -20.18
C TYR A 194 -8.17 -22.87 -19.44
N PRO A 195 -8.33 -24.21 -19.33
CA PRO A 195 -9.40 -24.83 -18.55
C PRO A 195 -9.43 -24.35 -17.09
N ASP A 196 -8.26 -24.27 -16.45
CA ASP A 196 -8.10 -23.80 -15.08
C ASP A 196 -8.51 -22.35 -14.95
N GLY A 197 -8.21 -21.51 -15.94
CA GLY A 197 -8.66 -20.11 -15.97
C GLY A 197 -10.18 -20.00 -16.04
N LYS A 198 -10.86 -20.86 -16.80
CA LYS A 198 -12.34 -20.89 -16.80
C LYS A 198 -12.90 -21.31 -15.44
N SER A 199 -12.23 -22.25 -14.77
CA SER A 199 -12.62 -22.69 -13.42
C SER A 199 -12.41 -21.59 -12.39
N GLU A 200 -11.33 -20.83 -12.50
CA GLU A 200 -11.02 -19.66 -11.66
C GLU A 200 -12.12 -18.58 -11.81
N ILE A 201 -12.54 -18.26 -13.05
CA ILE A 201 -13.65 -17.32 -13.28
C ILE A 201 -14.99 -17.84 -12.73
N LYS A 202 -15.23 -19.14 -12.81
CA LYS A 202 -16.44 -19.76 -12.21
C LYS A 202 -16.44 -19.64 -10.69
N ALA A 203 -15.31 -19.84 -10.04
CA ALA A 203 -15.15 -19.64 -8.60
C ALA A 203 -15.37 -18.17 -8.23
N LEU A 204 -14.72 -17.24 -8.95
CA LEU A 204 -14.94 -15.80 -8.77
C LEU A 204 -16.43 -15.41 -8.91
N ALA A 205 -17.14 -15.95 -9.91
CA ALA A 205 -18.56 -15.67 -10.07
C ALA A 205 -19.39 -16.16 -8.88
N ALA A 206 -19.02 -17.28 -8.26
CA ALA A 206 -19.66 -17.76 -7.04
C ALA A 206 -19.38 -16.81 -5.85
N ASP A 207 -18.16 -16.28 -5.73
CA ASP A 207 -17.81 -15.32 -4.69
C ASP A 207 -18.57 -14.00 -4.86
N LEU A 208 -18.60 -13.46 -6.08
CA LEU A 208 -19.36 -12.23 -6.38
C LEU A 208 -20.86 -12.38 -6.05
N LYS A 209 -21.47 -13.55 -6.31
CA LYS A 209 -22.88 -13.81 -6.00
C LYS A 209 -23.17 -13.94 -4.50
N ARG A 210 -22.16 -14.21 -3.66
CA ARG A 210 -22.28 -14.25 -2.19
C ARG A 210 -22.20 -12.85 -1.55
N LEU A 211 -21.72 -11.84 -2.28
CA LEU A 211 -21.70 -10.48 -1.78
C LEU A 211 -23.11 -9.94 -1.60
N ASP A 212 -23.31 -9.07 -0.61
CA ASP A 212 -24.60 -8.40 -0.41
C ASP A 212 -24.88 -7.43 -1.57
N GLN A 213 -25.76 -7.88 -2.46
CA GLN A 213 -26.11 -7.18 -3.69
C GLN A 213 -26.66 -5.77 -3.46
N ARG A 214 -27.27 -5.52 -2.29
CA ARG A 214 -27.84 -4.21 -1.94
C ARG A 214 -26.80 -3.11 -1.77
N HIS A 215 -25.55 -3.49 -1.58
CA HIS A 215 -24.44 -2.56 -1.38
C HIS A 215 -23.56 -2.39 -2.63
N ILE A 216 -23.83 -3.12 -3.71
CA ILE A 216 -23.02 -3.09 -4.93
C ILE A 216 -23.59 -2.11 -5.94
N SER A 217 -22.80 -1.12 -6.32
CA SER A 217 -23.13 -0.18 -7.40
C SER A 217 -22.83 -0.78 -8.76
N HIS A 218 -21.57 -1.15 -8.99
CA HIS A 218 -21.10 -1.70 -10.26
C HIS A 218 -19.78 -2.45 -10.06
N ILE A 219 -19.35 -3.18 -11.09
CA ILE A 219 -18.08 -3.89 -11.13
C ILE A 219 -17.25 -3.34 -12.29
N VAL A 220 -15.99 -3.02 -12.04
CA VAL A 220 -15.02 -2.65 -13.09
C VAL A 220 -14.08 -3.82 -13.32
N ILE A 221 -13.96 -4.28 -14.57
CA ILE A 221 -13.04 -5.33 -14.97
C ILE A 221 -11.89 -4.68 -15.73
N SER A 222 -10.71 -4.68 -15.14
CA SER A 222 -9.54 -3.98 -15.65
C SER A 222 -8.47 -4.95 -16.12
N GLY A 223 -8.06 -4.83 -17.38
CA GLY A 223 -6.92 -5.59 -17.92
C GLY A 223 -5.63 -4.79 -17.82
N HIS A 224 -4.55 -5.47 -17.46
CA HIS A 224 -3.20 -4.89 -17.35
C HIS A 224 -2.18 -5.75 -18.11
N SER A 225 -1.11 -5.13 -18.56
CA SER A 225 0.01 -5.78 -19.23
C SER A 225 1.35 -5.35 -18.67
N ALA A 226 2.41 -6.10 -18.96
CA ALA A 226 3.77 -5.71 -18.66
C ALA A 226 4.26 -4.61 -19.64
N PRO A 227 5.31 -3.85 -19.27
CA PRO A 227 6.01 -2.97 -20.20
C PRO A 227 6.67 -3.74 -21.33
N GLY A 228 6.93 -3.08 -22.46
CA GLY A 228 7.78 -3.63 -23.54
C GLY A 228 7.08 -3.97 -24.84
N GLU A 229 5.75 -3.89 -24.91
CA GLU A 229 4.98 -4.01 -26.13
C GLU A 229 4.54 -2.64 -26.68
N SER A 230 4.09 -2.61 -27.93
CA SER A 230 3.41 -1.42 -28.45
C SER A 230 2.25 -1.02 -27.51
N LYS A 231 2.22 0.23 -27.06
CA LYS A 231 1.21 0.73 -26.13
C LYS A 231 -0.21 0.48 -26.64
N ALA A 232 -0.45 0.63 -27.94
CA ALA A 232 -1.75 0.41 -28.57
C ALA A 232 -2.13 -1.09 -28.56
N ALA A 233 -1.19 -1.99 -28.92
CA ALA A 233 -1.41 -3.43 -28.91
C ALA A 233 -1.66 -3.94 -27.50
N SER A 234 -0.86 -3.52 -26.53
CA SER A 234 -1.03 -3.86 -25.12
C SER A 234 -2.34 -3.37 -24.55
N LYS A 235 -2.78 -2.16 -24.90
CA LYS A 235 -4.06 -1.60 -24.48
C LYS A 235 -5.23 -2.42 -25.05
N LYS A 236 -5.14 -2.78 -26.33
CA LYS A 236 -6.15 -3.65 -26.95
C LYS A 236 -6.19 -5.03 -26.31
N LEU A 237 -5.04 -5.70 -26.15
CA LEU A 237 -4.95 -7.04 -25.56
C LEU A 237 -5.50 -7.06 -24.12
N SER A 238 -5.13 -6.06 -23.31
CA SER A 238 -5.60 -5.96 -21.93
C SER A 238 -7.12 -5.74 -21.86
N ALA A 239 -7.66 -4.87 -22.70
CA ALA A 239 -9.10 -4.64 -22.78
C ALA A 239 -9.86 -5.89 -23.27
N ASP A 240 -9.33 -6.59 -24.28
CA ASP A 240 -9.97 -7.81 -24.83
C ASP A 240 -9.99 -8.95 -23.79
N ARG A 241 -8.93 -9.10 -22.98
CA ARG A 241 -8.94 -10.05 -21.84
C ARG A 241 -9.99 -9.71 -20.80
N ALA A 242 -10.11 -8.44 -20.45
CA ALA A 242 -11.15 -7.99 -19.52
C ALA A 242 -12.55 -8.23 -20.08
N LYS A 243 -12.80 -8.05 -21.39
CA LYS A 243 -14.08 -8.37 -22.07
C LYS A 243 -14.40 -9.86 -21.98
N THR A 244 -13.43 -10.73 -22.17
CA THR A 244 -13.62 -12.17 -22.09
C THR A 244 -14.00 -12.59 -20.66
N VAL A 245 -13.34 -12.02 -19.64
CA VAL A 245 -13.71 -12.22 -18.23
C VAL A 245 -15.14 -11.73 -17.97
N LEU A 246 -15.51 -10.54 -18.45
CA LEU A 246 -16.87 -10.01 -18.35
C LEU A 246 -17.90 -10.99 -18.94
N SER A 247 -17.66 -11.45 -20.16
CA SER A 247 -18.59 -12.38 -20.83
C SER A 247 -18.77 -13.68 -20.07
N LEU A 248 -17.69 -14.21 -19.48
CA LEU A 248 -17.79 -15.42 -18.65
C LEU A 248 -18.54 -15.18 -17.33
N LEU A 249 -18.29 -14.05 -16.65
CA LEU A 249 -19.03 -13.69 -15.44
C LEU A 249 -20.53 -13.58 -15.72
N GLN A 250 -20.92 -12.96 -16.85
CA GLN A 250 -22.30 -12.90 -17.29
C GLN A 250 -22.90 -14.29 -17.57
N GLN A 251 -22.16 -15.16 -18.26
CA GLN A 251 -22.57 -16.56 -18.49
C GLN A 251 -22.73 -17.35 -17.19
N GLN A 252 -21.97 -17.02 -16.16
CA GLN A 252 -22.08 -17.59 -14.82
C GLN A 252 -23.21 -16.95 -13.97
N GLY A 253 -24.01 -16.05 -14.54
CA GLY A 253 -25.15 -15.43 -13.85
C GLY A 253 -24.79 -14.27 -12.92
N VAL A 254 -23.69 -13.57 -13.19
CA VAL A 254 -23.36 -12.29 -12.53
C VAL A 254 -24.03 -11.16 -13.31
N HIS A 255 -25.03 -10.50 -12.71
CA HIS A 255 -25.90 -9.53 -13.41
C HIS A 255 -25.74 -8.08 -12.90
N PHE A 256 -24.65 -7.76 -12.23
CA PHE A 256 -24.35 -6.37 -11.86
C PHE A 256 -24.03 -5.52 -13.09
N PRO A 257 -24.20 -4.19 -13.02
CA PRO A 257 -23.60 -3.30 -14.00
C PRO A 257 -22.09 -3.53 -14.05
N MET A 258 -21.54 -3.82 -15.22
CA MET A 258 -20.13 -4.12 -15.40
C MET A 258 -19.51 -3.25 -16.48
N GLU A 259 -18.34 -2.67 -16.18
CA GLU A 259 -17.53 -1.87 -17.10
C GLU A 259 -16.19 -2.56 -17.39
N VAL A 260 -15.63 -2.32 -18.58
CA VAL A 260 -14.35 -2.88 -19.00
C VAL A 260 -13.36 -1.76 -19.23
N MET A 261 -12.17 -1.90 -18.65
CA MET A 261 -11.04 -1.00 -18.84
C MET A 261 -9.78 -1.74 -19.30
N GLY A 262 -9.01 -1.13 -20.19
CA GLY A 262 -7.69 -1.62 -20.60
C GLY A 262 -6.63 -0.60 -20.22
N TYR A 263 -5.82 -0.90 -19.20
CA TYR A 263 -4.79 0.01 -18.70
C TYR A 263 -3.41 -0.21 -19.31
N SER A 264 -3.23 -1.28 -20.12
CA SER A 264 -1.88 -1.59 -20.60
C SER A 264 -0.88 -1.67 -19.42
N SER A 265 0.26 -1.00 -19.53
CA SER A 265 1.28 -0.88 -18.49
C SER A 265 1.19 0.44 -17.67
N GLU A 266 0.03 1.09 -17.67
CA GLU A 266 -0.14 2.37 -16.98
C GLU A 266 -0.19 2.21 -15.45
N GLN A 267 -0.66 1.07 -14.96
CA GLN A 267 -0.80 0.76 -13.53
C GLN A 267 0.00 -0.50 -13.16
N LEU A 268 1.30 -0.34 -13.01
CA LEU A 268 2.20 -1.44 -12.66
C LEU A 268 2.15 -1.74 -11.16
N VAL A 269 2.19 -3.02 -10.80
CA VAL A 269 2.39 -3.54 -9.44
C VAL A 269 3.81 -4.07 -9.23
N ALA A 270 4.58 -4.27 -10.31
CA ALA A 270 6.02 -4.54 -10.29
C ALA A 270 6.71 -3.62 -11.29
N LYS A 271 7.80 -2.96 -10.88
CA LYS A 271 8.49 -1.96 -11.67
C LYS A 271 9.91 -2.33 -12.02
N ASP A 272 10.41 -1.69 -13.08
CA ASP A 272 11.81 -1.73 -13.48
C ASP A 272 12.35 -3.16 -13.71
N CYS A 273 11.48 -4.12 -14.06
CA CYS A 273 11.83 -5.53 -14.25
C CYS A 273 12.98 -5.71 -15.25
N ALA A 274 13.01 -4.93 -16.32
CA ALA A 274 14.10 -4.95 -17.30
C ALA A 274 15.41 -4.40 -16.74
N LYS A 275 15.38 -3.34 -15.93
CA LYS A 275 16.57 -2.77 -15.31
C LYS A 275 17.13 -3.64 -14.20
N ARG A 276 16.24 -4.28 -13.44
CA ARG A 276 16.62 -5.19 -12.34
C ARG A 276 17.31 -6.46 -12.84
N ASN A 277 16.94 -6.92 -14.02
CA ASN A 277 17.42 -8.17 -14.59
C ASN A 277 17.94 -7.97 -16.03
N PRO A 278 18.97 -7.14 -16.23
CA PRO A 278 19.40 -6.75 -17.58
C PRO A 278 19.87 -7.95 -18.42
N SER A 279 20.47 -8.95 -17.79
CA SER A 279 21.04 -10.12 -18.45
C SER A 279 20.21 -11.39 -18.34
N ASP A 280 19.16 -11.41 -17.51
CA ASP A 280 18.34 -12.60 -17.27
C ASP A 280 16.89 -12.40 -17.73
N ALA A 281 16.58 -12.97 -18.92
CA ALA A 281 15.26 -12.90 -19.51
C ALA A 281 14.19 -13.63 -18.68
N LYS A 282 14.54 -14.72 -18.00
CA LYS A 282 13.58 -15.49 -17.17
C LYS A 282 13.20 -14.72 -15.93
N MET A 283 14.17 -14.06 -15.29
CA MET A 283 13.91 -13.22 -14.12
C MET A 283 13.12 -11.97 -14.48
N ARG A 284 13.38 -11.35 -15.67
CA ARG A 284 12.51 -10.26 -16.17
C ARG A 284 11.08 -10.72 -16.33
N GLU A 285 10.89 -11.85 -16.99
CA GLU A 285 9.57 -12.45 -17.22
C GLU A 285 8.84 -12.75 -15.91
N ALA A 286 9.53 -13.32 -14.92
CA ALA A 286 8.97 -13.60 -13.60
C ALA A 286 8.55 -12.31 -12.87
N CYS A 287 9.36 -11.25 -12.92
CA CYS A 287 9.04 -9.95 -12.37
C CYS A 287 7.83 -9.32 -13.07
N ASP A 288 7.79 -9.35 -14.41
CA ASP A 288 6.70 -8.76 -15.20
C ASP A 288 5.38 -9.55 -15.11
N GLN A 289 5.45 -10.77 -14.60
CA GLN A 289 4.28 -11.64 -14.45
C GLN A 289 3.18 -10.98 -13.61
N ALA A 290 3.54 -10.31 -12.50
CA ALA A 290 2.59 -9.62 -11.64
C ALA A 290 1.82 -8.49 -12.36
N ASN A 291 2.44 -7.89 -13.38
CA ASN A 291 1.82 -6.83 -14.18
C ASN A 291 0.78 -7.37 -15.17
N ARG A 292 0.90 -8.64 -15.60
CA ARG A 292 -0.04 -9.28 -16.52
C ARG A 292 -1.20 -9.87 -15.74
N ARG A 293 -2.20 -9.06 -15.49
CA ARG A 293 -3.34 -9.44 -14.66
C ARG A 293 -4.67 -8.88 -15.18
N VAL A 294 -5.76 -9.46 -14.71
CA VAL A 294 -7.10 -8.89 -14.80
C VAL A 294 -7.59 -8.64 -13.38
N GLU A 295 -7.97 -7.41 -13.09
CA GLU A 295 -8.60 -7.06 -11.82
C GLU A 295 -10.11 -6.96 -11.98
N VAL A 296 -10.84 -7.48 -11.01
CA VAL A 296 -12.30 -7.35 -10.89
C VAL A 296 -12.58 -6.58 -9.61
N THR A 297 -12.93 -5.31 -9.74
CA THR A 297 -13.13 -4.38 -8.64
C THR A 297 -14.61 -4.10 -8.45
N VAL A 298 -15.11 -4.38 -7.25
CA VAL A 298 -16.52 -4.19 -6.86
C VAL A 298 -16.65 -2.87 -6.12
N TYR A 299 -17.53 -1.99 -6.56
CA TYR A 299 -17.79 -0.69 -5.97
C TYR A 299 -19.10 -0.64 -5.21
N SER A 300 -19.12 0.11 -4.09
CA SER A 300 -20.32 0.32 -3.27
C SER A 300 -21.31 1.27 -3.92
N ILE A 301 -22.59 1.10 -3.56
CA ILE A 301 -23.54 2.21 -3.56
C ILE A 301 -23.19 3.13 -2.37
N GLN A 302 -23.32 4.42 -2.57
CA GLN A 302 -23.16 5.43 -1.50
C GLN A 302 -24.34 5.45 -0.56
#